data_33c5c37d281a020d614d78b3a76367ca
#
_entry.id   33c5c37d281a020d614d78b3a76367ca
#
_cell.length_a   1.000
_cell.length_b   1.000
_cell.length_c   1.000
_cell.angle_alpha   90.00
_cell.angle_beta   90.00
_cell.angle_gamma   90.00
#
_symmetry.space_group_name_H-M   'P 1'
#
loop_
_entity.id
_entity.type
_entity.pdbx_description
1 polymer ?
#
loop_
_entity_poly.entity_id
_entity_poly.type
_entity_poly.pdbx_seq_one_letter_code
_entity_poly.pdbx_strand_id
1 'polypeptide(L)'
;MNASHPEHSLFHDTPAPLTTPWGHRDMSCDAIAPGIWSVSTDCHGGIVISEERREAMPSWAAGFRPFSGLETAFEEDLDWAVPCAVWPQEFKLDDCVAAIKTLEHRVVYFTDRGLDVDAALQRLATSESRSEAKSLGQAAYERDVAREPSYHDGKLRRSWSELDDIARESWERNPTVRACGTGDVEPLESQVEKGGIEDEGR
;
A
#
# COMPACT_ATOMS: atom_id res chain seq x y z
N MET A 1 12.68 17.86 4.18
CA MET A 1 12.80 16.89 5.29
C MET A 1 11.69 15.88 5.05
N ASN A 2 12.05 14.71 4.50
CA ASN A 2 11.10 13.63 4.26
C ASN A 2 10.74 13.00 5.59
N ALA A 3 9.51 13.17 6.02
CA ALA A 3 8.94 12.33 7.05
C ALA A 3 8.71 10.94 6.43
N SER A 4 9.71 10.07 6.54
CA SER A 4 9.54 8.64 6.37
C SER A 4 8.48 8.21 7.37
N HIS A 5 7.37 7.64 6.90
CA HIS A 5 6.38 7.07 7.78
C HIS A 5 7.03 5.94 8.58
N PRO A 6 7.13 6.05 9.92
CA PRO A 6 7.80 5.04 10.74
C PRO A 6 7.01 3.72 10.85
N GLU A 7 5.78 3.68 10.32
CA GLU A 7 4.90 2.51 10.49
C GLU A 7 5.28 1.30 9.64
N HIS A 8 5.97 1.48 8.52
CA HIS A 8 6.36 0.35 7.66
C HIS A 8 7.54 -0.48 8.19
N SER A 9 8.34 0.02 9.13
CA SER A 9 9.53 -0.70 9.60
C SER A 9 9.27 -1.68 10.75
N LEU A 10 8.11 -1.60 11.41
CA LEU A 10 7.83 -2.39 12.63
C LEU A 10 7.39 -3.85 12.34
N PHE A 11 6.97 -4.16 11.12
CA PHE A 11 6.32 -5.44 10.82
C PHE A 11 7.09 -6.30 9.80
N HIS A 12 8.29 -5.92 9.39
CA HIS A 12 8.99 -6.52 8.24
C HIS A 12 9.40 -7.99 8.41
N ASP A 13 9.61 -8.45 9.63
CA ASP A 13 10.18 -9.77 9.90
C ASP A 13 9.20 -10.75 10.58
N THR A 14 7.91 -10.39 10.69
CA THR A 14 6.94 -11.28 11.32
C THR A 14 6.66 -12.49 10.43
N PRO A 15 6.93 -13.73 10.87
CA PRO A 15 6.68 -14.93 10.10
C PRO A 15 5.18 -15.17 9.92
N ALA A 16 4.81 -15.78 8.79
CA ALA A 16 3.44 -16.22 8.57
C ALA A 16 2.98 -17.21 9.63
N PRO A 17 1.68 -17.20 10.03
CA PRO A 17 1.16 -18.12 11.04
C PRO A 17 1.30 -19.56 10.56
N LEU A 18 1.69 -20.46 11.48
CA LEU A 18 1.78 -21.88 11.21
C LEU A 18 0.43 -22.61 11.37
N THR A 19 -0.44 -22.03 12.20
CA THR A 19 -1.77 -22.57 12.48
C THR A 19 -2.78 -21.43 12.52
N THR A 20 -4.03 -21.74 12.23
CA THR A 20 -5.16 -20.81 12.30
C THR A 20 -6.31 -21.47 13.07
N PRO A 21 -7.33 -20.71 13.53
CA PRO A 21 -8.52 -21.31 14.16
C PRO A 21 -9.30 -22.22 13.21
N TRP A 22 -9.06 -22.09 11.90
CA TRP A 22 -9.72 -22.90 10.86
C TRP A 22 -8.93 -24.16 10.46
N GLY A 23 -7.85 -24.48 11.17
CA GLY A 23 -7.02 -25.65 10.94
C GLY A 23 -5.58 -25.34 10.52
N HIS A 24 -4.91 -26.33 9.95
CA HIS A 24 -3.54 -26.17 9.48
C HIS A 24 -3.50 -25.38 8.16
N ARG A 25 -2.39 -24.64 7.96
CA ARG A 25 -2.11 -23.80 6.80
C ARG A 25 -1.78 -24.60 5.53
N ASP A 26 -2.53 -25.66 5.26
CA ASP A 26 -2.16 -26.60 4.18
C ASP A 26 -2.60 -26.11 2.78
N MET A 27 -3.55 -25.16 2.70
CA MET A 27 -4.13 -24.74 1.42
C MET A 27 -3.47 -23.48 0.87
N SER A 28 -3.62 -22.33 1.51
CA SER A 28 -2.92 -21.10 1.14
C SER A 28 -2.68 -20.19 2.32
N CYS A 29 -1.59 -19.43 2.24
CA CYS A 29 -1.29 -18.36 3.18
C CYS A 29 -0.51 -17.28 2.41
N ASP A 30 -1.24 -16.30 1.91
CA ASP A 30 -0.70 -15.23 1.08
C ASP A 30 -0.50 -13.97 1.91
N ALA A 31 0.71 -13.41 1.87
CA ALA A 31 0.98 -12.15 2.53
C ALA A 31 0.29 -10.99 1.81
N ILE A 32 -0.56 -10.25 2.52
CA ILE A 32 -1.15 -8.99 2.03
C ILE A 32 -0.15 -7.86 2.29
N ALA A 33 0.37 -7.82 3.51
CA ALA A 33 1.38 -6.87 3.96
C ALA A 33 2.19 -7.48 5.11
N PRO A 34 3.32 -6.88 5.54
CA PRO A 34 4.03 -7.33 6.72
C PRO A 34 3.09 -7.45 7.93
N GLY A 35 2.98 -8.66 8.49
CA GLY A 35 2.10 -8.96 9.62
C GLY A 35 0.60 -9.05 9.29
N ILE A 36 0.21 -9.16 8.02
CA ILE A 36 -1.17 -9.38 7.58
C ILE A 36 -1.17 -10.46 6.51
N TRP A 37 -1.95 -11.53 6.71
CA TRP A 37 -2.04 -12.66 5.79
C TRP A 37 -3.49 -13.00 5.45
N SER A 38 -3.74 -13.32 4.19
CA SER A 38 -4.93 -14.03 3.75
C SER A 38 -4.67 -15.52 3.91
N VAL A 39 -5.55 -16.20 4.62
CA VAL A 39 -5.43 -17.65 4.87
C VAL A 39 -6.69 -18.34 4.42
N SER A 40 -6.56 -19.46 3.70
CA SER A 40 -7.66 -20.31 3.29
C SER A 40 -7.36 -21.77 3.64
N THR A 41 -8.37 -22.48 4.12
CA THR A 41 -8.37 -23.91 4.39
C THR A 41 -9.50 -24.59 3.62
N ASP A 42 -9.66 -25.90 3.76
CA ASP A 42 -10.73 -26.65 3.07
C ASP A 42 -12.15 -26.18 3.44
N CYS A 43 -12.33 -25.57 4.61
CA CYS A 43 -13.65 -25.25 5.14
C CYS A 43 -13.87 -23.77 5.36
N HIS A 44 -12.85 -23.02 5.74
CA HIS A 44 -12.92 -21.63 6.14
C HIS A 44 -11.65 -20.89 5.81
N GLY A 45 -11.72 -19.57 5.83
CA GLY A 45 -10.59 -18.69 5.64
C GLY A 45 -10.77 -17.35 6.33
N GLY A 46 -9.88 -16.44 6.02
CA GLY A 46 -9.98 -15.08 6.53
C GLY A 46 -8.64 -14.37 6.58
N ILE A 47 -8.61 -13.29 7.33
CA ILE A 47 -7.42 -12.49 7.55
C ILE A 47 -6.82 -12.82 8.92
N VAL A 48 -5.53 -13.12 8.92
CA VAL A 48 -4.75 -13.28 10.16
C VAL A 48 -3.78 -12.13 10.26
N ILE A 49 -3.66 -11.54 11.44
CA ILE A 49 -2.71 -10.47 11.74
C ILE A 49 -1.71 -10.92 12.79
N SER A 50 -0.53 -10.29 12.81
CA SER A 50 0.46 -10.52 13.85
C SER A 50 0.05 -9.92 15.19
N GLU A 51 0.68 -10.34 16.28
CA GLU A 51 0.44 -9.74 17.60
C GLU A 51 0.83 -8.25 17.62
N GLU A 52 1.91 -7.86 16.93
CA GLU A 52 2.31 -6.47 16.82
C GLU A 52 1.24 -5.64 16.11
N ARG A 53 0.61 -6.20 15.05
CA ARG A 53 -0.54 -5.55 14.38
C ARG A 53 -1.72 -5.46 15.33
N ARG A 54 -1.97 -6.51 16.12
CA ARG A 54 -3.05 -6.53 17.11
C ARG A 54 -2.85 -5.44 18.16
N GLU A 55 -1.65 -5.29 18.71
CA GLU A 55 -1.29 -4.24 19.65
C GLU A 55 -1.38 -2.83 19.05
N ALA A 56 -1.11 -2.69 17.77
CA ALA A 56 -1.20 -1.42 17.04
C ALA A 56 -2.62 -1.05 16.58
N MET A 57 -3.63 -1.85 16.90
CA MET A 57 -5.02 -1.51 16.54
C MET A 57 -5.46 -0.24 17.24
N PRO A 58 -6.13 0.68 16.52
CA PRO A 58 -6.67 1.90 17.12
C PRO A 58 -7.77 1.57 18.14
N SER A 59 -7.98 2.47 19.11
CA SER A 59 -8.94 2.27 20.21
C SER A 59 -10.37 1.94 19.75
N TRP A 60 -10.78 2.43 18.59
CA TRP A 60 -12.09 2.17 18.03
C TRP A 60 -12.27 0.72 17.48
N ALA A 61 -11.17 0.00 17.25
CA ALA A 61 -11.16 -1.39 16.78
C ALA A 61 -10.56 -2.36 17.80
N ALA A 62 -9.75 -1.86 18.74
CA ALA A 62 -9.01 -2.71 19.70
C ALA A 62 -9.92 -3.56 20.61
N GLY A 63 -11.17 -3.15 20.82
CA GLY A 63 -12.17 -3.89 21.58
C GLY A 63 -12.96 -4.93 20.77
N PHE A 64 -12.74 -5.03 19.47
CA PHE A 64 -13.48 -5.97 18.62
C PHE A 64 -13.15 -7.43 18.97
N ARG A 65 -14.21 -8.24 19.03
CA ARG A 65 -14.13 -9.67 19.35
C ARG A 65 -14.51 -10.49 18.11
N PRO A 66 -13.50 -11.01 17.36
CA PRO A 66 -13.74 -11.81 16.18
C PRO A 66 -14.58 -13.07 16.46
N PHE A 67 -15.30 -13.54 15.48
CA PHE A 67 -16.12 -14.76 15.58
C PHE A 67 -15.26 -16.00 15.89
N SER A 68 -14.04 -16.05 15.37
CA SER A 68 -13.09 -17.12 15.64
C SER A 68 -12.73 -17.29 17.13
N GLY A 69 -12.97 -16.27 17.96
CA GLY A 69 -12.56 -16.22 19.36
C GLY A 69 -11.09 -15.86 19.56
N LEU A 70 -10.31 -15.70 18.49
CA LEU A 70 -8.92 -15.25 18.51
C LEU A 70 -8.84 -13.82 18.01
N GLU A 71 -8.21 -12.95 18.80
CA GLU A 71 -8.12 -11.51 18.50
C GLU A 71 -7.29 -11.17 17.26
N THR A 72 -6.53 -12.15 16.75
CA THR A 72 -5.68 -12.02 15.56
C THR A 72 -6.25 -12.68 14.31
N ALA A 73 -7.42 -13.32 14.37
CA ALA A 73 -7.98 -14.09 13.26
C ALA A 73 -9.43 -13.66 12.95
N PHE A 74 -9.60 -13.06 11.78
CA PHE A 74 -10.80 -12.41 11.28
C PHE A 74 -11.39 -13.25 10.14
N GLU A 75 -12.55 -13.82 10.35
CA GLU A 75 -13.20 -14.79 9.47
C GLU A 75 -13.70 -14.12 8.17
N GLU A 76 -13.71 -14.90 7.09
CA GLU A 76 -13.92 -14.43 5.71
C GLU A 76 -15.30 -13.88 5.42
N ASP A 77 -16.35 -14.29 6.16
CA ASP A 77 -17.72 -13.87 5.88
C ASP A 77 -17.95 -12.40 6.25
N LEU A 78 -17.52 -11.97 7.44
CA LEU A 78 -17.77 -10.62 7.95
C LEU A 78 -16.51 -9.96 8.56
N ASP A 79 -15.80 -10.67 9.44
CA ASP A 79 -14.79 -10.06 10.30
C ASP A 79 -13.59 -9.49 9.52
N TRP A 80 -13.30 -10.01 8.33
CA TRP A 80 -12.24 -9.53 7.45
C TRP A 80 -12.34 -8.02 7.14
N ALA A 81 -13.54 -7.44 7.23
CA ALA A 81 -13.75 -6.02 7.01
C ALA A 81 -13.06 -5.14 8.07
N VAL A 82 -12.80 -5.68 9.27
CA VAL A 82 -12.16 -4.94 10.37
C VAL A 82 -10.70 -4.64 10.08
N PRO A 83 -9.79 -5.62 9.81
CA PRO A 83 -8.43 -5.32 9.41
C PRO A 83 -8.34 -4.46 8.14
N CYS A 84 -9.26 -4.62 7.19
CA CYS A 84 -9.35 -3.77 6.02
C CYS A 84 -9.65 -2.30 6.41
N ALA A 85 -10.55 -2.06 7.36
CA ALA A 85 -10.84 -0.71 7.85
C ALA A 85 -9.70 -0.12 8.67
N VAL A 86 -8.96 -0.93 9.41
CA VAL A 86 -7.82 -0.46 10.22
C VAL A 86 -6.63 -0.06 9.33
N TRP A 87 -6.30 -0.86 8.33
CA TRP A 87 -5.15 -0.66 7.43
C TRP A 87 -5.56 -0.61 5.96
N PRO A 88 -6.44 0.31 5.53
CA PRO A 88 -6.98 0.32 4.17
C PRO A 88 -5.91 0.51 3.09
N GLN A 89 -4.75 1.09 3.44
CA GLN A 89 -3.61 1.26 2.55
C GLN A 89 -2.91 -0.06 2.18
N GLU A 90 -3.14 -1.13 2.93
CA GLU A 90 -2.55 -2.45 2.70
C GLU A 90 -3.46 -3.34 1.82
N PHE A 91 -4.70 -2.94 1.59
CA PHE A 91 -5.69 -3.68 0.82
C PHE A 91 -5.96 -3.01 -0.54
N LYS A 92 -6.50 -3.77 -1.48
CA LYS A 92 -6.93 -3.23 -2.76
C LYS A 92 -8.17 -2.34 -2.56
N LEU A 93 -8.35 -1.38 -3.46
CA LEU A 93 -9.51 -0.48 -3.42
C LEU A 93 -10.84 -1.25 -3.43
N ASP A 94 -10.94 -2.29 -4.25
CA ASP A 94 -12.16 -3.12 -4.34
C ASP A 94 -12.48 -3.81 -3.00
N ASP A 95 -11.45 -4.23 -2.25
CA ASP A 95 -11.62 -4.80 -0.92
C ASP A 95 -12.12 -3.74 0.06
N CYS A 96 -11.59 -2.52 0.00
CA CYS A 96 -12.05 -1.42 0.83
C CYS A 96 -13.51 -1.05 0.55
N VAL A 97 -13.92 -1.00 -0.73
CA VAL A 97 -15.31 -0.78 -1.13
C VAL A 97 -16.23 -1.90 -0.63
N ALA A 98 -15.77 -3.15 -0.71
CA ALA A 98 -16.52 -4.29 -0.18
C ALA A 98 -16.62 -4.24 1.36
N ALA A 99 -15.55 -3.83 2.05
CA ALA A 99 -15.56 -3.66 3.51
C ALA A 99 -16.55 -2.59 3.96
N ILE A 100 -16.65 -1.44 3.27
CA ILE A 100 -17.66 -0.41 3.55
C ILE A 100 -19.06 -1.04 3.49
N LYS A 101 -19.39 -1.72 2.40
CA LYS A 101 -20.71 -2.37 2.23
C LYS A 101 -20.99 -3.39 3.34
N THR A 102 -20.00 -4.19 3.72
CA THR A 102 -20.12 -5.19 4.78
C THR A 102 -20.42 -4.52 6.13
N LEU A 103 -19.68 -3.47 6.48
CA LEU A 103 -19.88 -2.71 7.72
C LEU A 103 -21.24 -2.04 7.76
N GLU A 104 -21.67 -1.37 6.68
CA GLU A 104 -22.97 -0.72 6.58
C GLU A 104 -24.14 -1.69 6.70
N HIS A 105 -24.04 -2.86 6.06
CA HIS A 105 -25.12 -3.86 6.11
C HIS A 105 -25.18 -4.64 7.42
N ARG A 106 -24.13 -4.65 8.22
CA ARG A 106 -23.97 -5.45 9.43
C ARG A 106 -23.61 -4.64 10.68
N VAL A 107 -24.05 -3.38 10.75
CA VAL A 107 -23.74 -2.47 11.86
C VAL A 107 -23.95 -3.11 13.23
N VAL A 108 -25.12 -3.72 13.46
CA VAL A 108 -25.45 -4.35 14.75
C VAL A 108 -24.45 -5.46 15.10
N TYR A 109 -24.10 -6.32 14.13
CA TYR A 109 -23.13 -7.40 14.34
C TYR A 109 -21.79 -6.88 14.84
N PHE A 110 -21.26 -5.84 14.18
CA PHE A 110 -19.97 -5.27 14.53
C PHE A 110 -19.99 -4.48 15.83
N THR A 111 -21.04 -3.70 16.07
CA THR A 111 -21.20 -2.91 17.30
C THR A 111 -21.33 -3.82 18.53
N ASP A 112 -22.12 -4.89 18.46
CA ASP A 112 -22.28 -5.85 19.57
C ASP A 112 -20.96 -6.58 19.88
N ARG A 113 -20.04 -6.63 18.94
CA ARG A 113 -18.69 -7.21 19.09
C ARG A 113 -17.62 -6.20 19.48
N GLY A 114 -17.98 -4.94 19.66
CA GLY A 114 -17.11 -3.91 20.19
C GLY A 114 -16.36 -3.07 19.15
N LEU A 115 -16.80 -3.07 17.88
CA LEU A 115 -16.30 -2.16 16.85
C LEU A 115 -17.07 -0.83 16.90
N ASP A 116 -16.38 0.29 16.86
CA ASP A 116 -16.96 1.58 16.49
C ASP A 116 -17.07 1.65 14.97
N VAL A 117 -18.26 1.33 14.46
CA VAL A 117 -18.54 1.22 13.01
C VAL A 117 -18.43 2.58 12.32
N ASP A 118 -18.83 3.66 12.98
CA ASP A 118 -18.75 5.01 12.41
C ASP A 118 -17.31 5.43 12.19
N ALA A 119 -16.44 5.15 13.16
CA ALA A 119 -15.00 5.40 13.02
C ALA A 119 -14.36 4.53 11.92
N ALA A 120 -14.77 3.27 11.79
CA ALA A 120 -14.29 2.37 10.73
C ALA A 120 -14.70 2.88 9.34
N LEU A 121 -15.95 3.27 9.13
CA LEU A 121 -16.45 3.83 7.89
C LEU A 121 -15.76 5.15 7.55
N GLN A 122 -15.57 6.03 8.53
CA GLN A 122 -14.84 7.28 8.32
C GLN A 122 -13.39 7.03 7.88
N ARG A 123 -12.73 6.03 8.47
CA ARG A 123 -11.36 5.65 8.10
C ARG A 123 -11.28 5.18 6.66
N LEU A 124 -12.20 4.31 6.22
CA LEU A 124 -12.28 3.81 4.86
C LEU A 124 -12.58 4.93 3.85
N ALA A 125 -13.56 5.79 4.10
CA ALA A 125 -13.90 6.91 3.24
C ALA A 125 -12.71 7.89 3.06
N THR A 126 -11.94 8.11 4.12
CA THR A 126 -10.71 8.95 4.05
C THR A 126 -9.65 8.29 3.16
N SER A 127 -9.55 6.98 3.15
CA SER A 127 -8.61 6.23 2.32
C SER A 127 -9.04 6.20 0.85
N GLU A 128 -10.33 6.10 0.56
CA GLU A 128 -10.88 6.23 -0.81
C GLU A 128 -10.55 7.62 -1.39
N SER A 129 -10.83 8.69 -0.63
CA SER A 129 -10.45 10.04 -1.03
C SER A 129 -8.95 10.21 -1.26
N ARG A 130 -8.12 9.44 -0.57
CA ARG A 130 -6.68 9.43 -0.75
C ARG A 130 -6.27 8.61 -1.99
N SER A 131 -7.00 7.55 -2.35
CA SER A 131 -6.76 6.76 -3.57
C SER A 131 -7.25 7.50 -4.84
N GLU A 132 -8.26 8.34 -4.72
CA GLU A 132 -8.67 9.29 -5.76
C GLU A 132 -7.67 10.47 -5.89
N ALA A 133 -6.91 10.77 -4.84
CA ALA A 133 -5.81 11.70 -4.93
C ALA A 133 -4.73 11.10 -5.84
N LYS A 134 -4.48 11.79 -6.96
CA LYS A 134 -3.46 11.40 -7.92
C LYS A 134 -2.15 11.09 -7.23
N SER A 135 -1.57 9.94 -7.54
CA SER A 135 -0.23 9.61 -7.07
C SER A 135 0.79 10.67 -7.50
N LEU A 136 1.94 10.72 -6.83
CA LEU A 136 3.01 11.65 -7.22
C LEU A 136 3.46 11.39 -8.67
N GLY A 137 3.52 10.12 -9.08
CA GLY A 137 3.86 9.72 -10.45
C GLY A 137 2.79 10.16 -11.45
N GLN A 138 1.52 9.94 -11.13
CA GLN A 138 0.41 10.39 -11.95
C GLN A 138 0.38 11.92 -12.09
N ALA A 139 0.51 12.65 -10.99
CA ALA A 139 0.53 14.11 -11.01
C ALA A 139 1.71 14.67 -11.80
N ALA A 140 2.87 14.02 -11.74
CA ALA A 140 4.04 14.38 -12.54
C ALA A 140 3.82 14.09 -14.04
N TYR A 141 3.28 12.92 -14.36
CA TYR A 141 2.95 12.54 -15.74
C TYR A 141 1.97 13.51 -16.38
N GLU A 142 0.86 13.80 -15.71
CA GLU A 142 -0.17 14.69 -16.25
C GLU A 142 0.32 16.13 -16.44
N ARG A 143 1.19 16.63 -15.54
CA ARG A 143 1.88 17.92 -15.74
C ARG A 143 2.79 17.90 -16.97
N ASP A 144 3.49 16.79 -17.19
CA ASP A 144 4.35 16.63 -18.36
C ASP A 144 3.54 16.54 -19.65
N VAL A 145 2.41 15.80 -19.65
CA VAL A 145 1.46 15.77 -20.78
C VAL A 145 0.84 17.14 -21.04
N ALA A 146 0.50 17.91 -20.01
CA ALA A 146 -0.05 19.25 -20.18
C ALA A 146 0.96 20.22 -20.85
N ARG A 147 2.25 20.02 -20.58
CA ARG A 147 3.33 20.79 -21.20
C ARG A 147 3.61 20.35 -22.63
N GLU A 148 3.60 19.03 -22.87
CA GLU A 148 3.90 18.42 -24.14
C GLU A 148 2.89 17.30 -24.45
N PRO A 149 1.73 17.65 -25.07
CA PRO A 149 0.61 16.71 -25.24
C PRO A 149 0.83 15.62 -26.27
N SER A 150 1.88 15.74 -27.10
CA SER A 150 2.16 14.81 -28.18
C SER A 150 3.56 14.21 -28.03
N TYR A 151 3.73 12.99 -28.51
CA TYR A 151 5.04 12.39 -28.72
C TYR A 151 5.76 13.05 -29.91
N HIS A 152 7.07 12.81 -30.02
CA HIS A 152 7.89 13.31 -31.12
C HIS A 152 7.42 12.85 -32.52
N ASP A 153 6.61 11.78 -32.60
CA ASP A 153 5.98 11.29 -33.84
C ASP A 153 4.62 11.94 -34.12
N GLY A 154 4.23 12.95 -33.35
CA GLY A 154 2.99 13.69 -33.48
C GLY A 154 1.74 13.02 -32.92
N LYS A 155 1.84 11.81 -32.37
CA LYS A 155 0.70 11.15 -31.72
C LYS A 155 0.43 11.74 -30.34
N LEU A 156 -0.85 11.85 -29.99
CA LEU A 156 -1.25 12.26 -28.66
C LEU A 156 -0.74 11.25 -27.63
N ARG A 157 -0.29 11.77 -26.51
CA ARG A 157 0.11 10.96 -25.37
C ARG A 157 -1.11 10.34 -24.71
N ARG A 158 -0.96 9.09 -24.26
CA ARG A 158 -2.03 8.34 -23.59
C ARG A 158 -2.42 8.99 -22.28
N SER A 159 -3.64 8.77 -21.82
CA SER A 159 -4.03 9.11 -20.45
C SER A 159 -3.29 8.22 -19.44
N TRP A 160 -3.24 8.62 -18.18
CA TRP A 160 -2.61 7.82 -17.12
C TRP A 160 -3.19 6.40 -17.03
N SER A 161 -4.52 6.26 -17.15
CA SER A 161 -5.21 4.96 -17.12
C SER A 161 -4.91 4.05 -18.33
N GLU A 162 -4.46 4.62 -19.43
CA GLU A 162 -4.09 3.87 -20.66
C GLU A 162 -2.60 3.50 -20.70
N LEU A 163 -1.80 3.95 -19.75
CA LEU A 163 -0.42 3.52 -19.61
C LEU A 163 -0.38 2.07 -19.12
N ASP A 164 0.60 1.32 -19.61
CA ASP A 164 0.92 0.02 -19.03
C ASP A 164 1.56 0.15 -17.65
N ASP A 165 1.62 -0.95 -16.90
CA ASP A 165 2.12 -0.97 -15.53
C ASP A 165 3.59 -0.55 -15.45
N ILE A 166 4.41 -0.93 -16.43
CA ILE A 166 5.83 -0.58 -16.48
C ILE A 166 6.00 0.94 -16.62
N ALA A 167 5.21 1.56 -17.48
CA ALA A 167 5.25 3.01 -17.67
C ALA A 167 4.78 3.75 -16.40
N ARG A 168 3.66 3.30 -15.79
CA ARG A 168 3.16 3.87 -14.53
C ARG A 168 4.20 3.75 -13.42
N GLU A 169 4.76 2.57 -13.21
CA GLU A 169 5.79 2.33 -12.20
C GLU A 169 7.05 3.17 -12.41
N SER A 170 7.43 3.40 -13.66
CA SER A 170 8.55 4.29 -14.00
C SER A 170 8.31 5.73 -13.57
N TRP A 171 7.08 6.24 -13.68
CA TRP A 171 6.72 7.57 -13.22
C TRP A 171 6.61 7.64 -11.70
N GLU A 172 6.10 6.59 -11.05
CA GLU A 172 6.05 6.51 -9.58
C GLU A 172 7.44 6.51 -8.95
N ARG A 173 8.40 5.79 -9.53
CA ARG A 173 9.78 5.74 -9.02
C ARG A 173 10.51 7.08 -9.14
N ASN A 174 10.22 7.89 -10.18
CA ASN A 174 10.97 9.10 -10.47
C ASN A 174 10.07 10.29 -10.84
N PRO A 175 9.16 10.72 -9.96
CA PRO A 175 8.19 11.77 -10.29
C PRO A 175 8.83 13.15 -10.47
N THR A 176 9.98 13.41 -9.85
CA THR A 176 10.66 14.71 -9.88
C THR A 176 11.61 14.86 -11.06
N VAL A 177 12.29 13.80 -11.46
CA VAL A 177 13.30 13.83 -12.54
C VAL A 177 12.63 14.14 -13.89
N ARG A 178 11.44 13.59 -14.14
CA ARG A 178 10.71 13.81 -15.39
C ARG A 178 9.98 15.15 -15.44
N ALA A 179 9.55 15.68 -14.31
CA ALA A 179 8.92 16.98 -14.23
C ALA A 179 9.88 18.15 -14.54
N CYS A 180 11.18 17.91 -14.46
CA CYS A 180 12.22 18.92 -14.68
C CYS A 180 12.88 18.84 -16.08
N GLY A 181 12.43 17.96 -16.96
CA GLY A 181 13.08 17.69 -18.24
C GLY A 181 12.77 18.72 -19.32
N THR A 182 13.38 19.84 -19.26
CA THR A 182 13.91 20.65 -20.39
C THR A 182 14.80 21.71 -19.80
N GLY A 183 16.02 21.63 -20.06
CA GLY A 183 17.02 22.66 -19.77
C GLY A 183 18.32 21.98 -19.42
N ASP A 184 19.16 21.88 -20.41
CA ASP A 184 20.60 21.81 -20.33
C ASP A 184 21.17 20.94 -19.19
N VAL A 185 21.13 19.65 -19.38
CA VAL A 185 22.17 18.81 -18.78
C VAL A 185 23.44 19.15 -19.55
N GLU A 186 24.19 20.14 -19.07
CA GLU A 186 25.59 20.23 -19.46
C GLU A 186 26.24 18.89 -19.17
N PRO A 187 26.92 18.28 -20.16
CA PRO A 187 27.65 17.05 -19.90
C PRO A 187 28.67 17.36 -18.82
N LEU A 188 28.65 16.61 -17.75
CA LEU A 188 29.75 16.55 -16.77
C LEU A 188 31.03 16.17 -17.54
N GLU A 189 31.75 17.19 -18.01
CA GLU A 189 33.09 17.01 -18.53
C GLU A 189 33.90 16.36 -17.42
N SER A 190 34.39 15.17 -17.72
CA SER A 190 35.34 14.43 -16.95
C SER A 190 36.57 15.33 -16.65
N GLN A 191 36.65 15.84 -15.42
CA GLN A 191 37.91 16.33 -14.89
C GLN A 191 38.82 15.12 -14.68
N VAL A 192 39.49 14.72 -15.75
CA VAL A 192 40.66 13.91 -15.67
C VAL A 192 41.79 14.84 -15.16
N GLU A 193 41.99 14.83 -13.85
CA GLU A 193 43.20 15.39 -13.27
C GLU A 193 44.44 14.65 -13.86
N LYS A 194 45.12 15.35 -14.73
CA LYS A 194 46.50 14.99 -15.11
C LYS A 194 47.42 15.22 -13.90
N GLY A 195 47.54 14.19 -13.07
CA GLY A 195 48.64 14.11 -12.13
C GLY A 195 49.93 13.96 -12.88
N GLY A 196 50.68 15.07 -13.02
CA GLY A 196 52.04 15.08 -13.51
C GLY A 196 52.93 14.37 -12.49
N ILE A 197 53.57 13.31 -12.92
CA ILE A 197 54.70 12.69 -12.22
C ILE A 197 55.93 13.53 -12.62
N GLU A 198 56.43 14.34 -11.68
CA GLU A 198 57.74 14.92 -11.80
C GLU A 198 58.79 13.86 -11.38
N ASP A 199 59.52 13.44 -12.37
CA ASP A 199 60.76 12.63 -12.25
C ASP A 199 61.86 13.53 -11.72
N GLU A 200 62.26 13.36 -10.45
CA GLU A 200 63.54 13.89 -9.96
C GLU A 200 64.51 12.73 -9.74
N GLY A 201 65.40 12.59 -10.71
CA GLY A 201 66.55 11.76 -10.59
C GLY A 201 67.62 12.32 -9.63
N ARG A 202 68.15 11.50 -8.76
CA ARG A 202 69.59 11.38 -8.48
C ARG A 202 69.86 10.31 -7.44
#